data_28d9c71093ef6c941f130a6cc8768bcb
#
_entry.id   28d9c71093ef6c941f130a6cc8768bcb
#
_cell.length_a   1.000
_cell.length_b   1.000
_cell.length_c   1.000
_cell.angle_alpha   90.00
_cell.angle_beta   90.00
_cell.angle_gamma   90.00
#
_symmetry.space_group_name_H-M   'P 1'
#
loop_
_entity.id
_entity.type
_entity.pdbx_description
1 polymer ?
#
loop_
_entity_poly.entity_id
_entity_poly.type
_entity_poly.pdbx_seq_one_letter_code
_entity_poly.pdbx_strand_id
1 'polypeptide(L)'
;MSAETVPQKPVLLTGASGALGRILTRALGEAGWTLRLTDRVAFPDPLPEGARFHLADLEDGPAILRLAEGCGTILHFGGISVEHPFETVIGPNIRGLYHAYEAARREGARMVFASSNHTIGFHERSEVLHDDCALKPDGYYGLSKAYGELMGGLYRDKHGVESAFLRIGSCFPEPTDARMLATWLSYADLTRLVMRATLAPSLGPDGTVVIWGASNNSRMTWWGRDGRDTIGWAPQDSADAYAQALEGKTSGNPVVERYQGGGFTGLDYSRRDDSGR
;
A
#
# COMPACT_ATOMS: atom_id res chain seq x y z
N MET A 1 -3.12 -29.00 9.30
CA MET A 1 -4.20 -28.35 8.52
C MET A 1 -3.50 -27.52 7.46
N SER A 2 -3.62 -27.87 6.17
CA SER A 2 -3.10 -27.02 5.07
C SER A 2 -3.87 -25.70 5.13
N ALA A 3 -3.16 -24.59 5.41
CA ALA A 3 -3.75 -23.28 5.31
C ALA A 3 -4.26 -23.10 3.87
N GLU A 4 -5.50 -22.62 3.72
CA GLU A 4 -6.03 -22.26 2.40
C GLU A 4 -5.06 -21.26 1.77
N THR A 5 -4.58 -21.58 0.58
CA THR A 5 -3.65 -20.73 -0.17
C THR A 5 -4.36 -19.87 -1.20
N VAL A 6 -5.66 -20.10 -1.38
CA VAL A 6 -6.52 -19.43 -2.37
C VAL A 6 -7.78 -18.93 -1.69
N PRO A 7 -8.21 -17.68 -1.87
CA PRO A 7 -9.48 -17.17 -1.38
C PRO A 7 -10.69 -17.91 -1.97
N GLN A 8 -11.72 -18.16 -1.18
CA GLN A 8 -12.94 -18.83 -1.63
C GLN A 8 -13.79 -17.96 -2.57
N LYS A 9 -13.70 -16.64 -2.44
CA LYS A 9 -14.39 -15.66 -3.26
C LYS A 9 -13.39 -14.89 -4.14
N PRO A 10 -13.84 -14.34 -5.27
CA PRO A 10 -13.00 -13.47 -6.10
C PRO A 10 -12.41 -12.30 -5.32
N VAL A 11 -11.25 -11.85 -5.76
CA VAL A 11 -10.55 -10.69 -5.21
C VAL A 11 -10.57 -9.56 -6.24
N LEU A 12 -11.03 -8.38 -5.83
CA LEU A 12 -10.93 -7.17 -6.65
C LEU A 12 -9.56 -6.51 -6.40
N LEU A 13 -8.77 -6.31 -7.46
CA LEU A 13 -7.54 -5.53 -7.41
C LEU A 13 -7.74 -4.24 -8.21
N THR A 14 -7.72 -3.10 -7.52
CA THR A 14 -7.68 -1.76 -8.15
C THR A 14 -6.23 -1.32 -8.34
N GLY A 15 -5.98 -0.48 -9.35
CA GLY A 15 -4.60 -0.09 -9.69
C GLY A 15 -3.83 -1.23 -10.36
N ALA A 16 -4.53 -2.14 -11.04
CA ALA A 16 -3.96 -3.35 -11.61
C ALA A 16 -2.89 -3.07 -12.67
N SER A 17 -3.03 -2.00 -13.44
CA SER A 17 -2.08 -1.61 -14.51
C SER A 17 -0.84 -0.87 -13.98
N GLY A 18 -0.83 -0.48 -12.70
CA GLY A 18 0.32 0.14 -12.04
C GLY A 18 1.46 -0.85 -11.77
N ALA A 19 2.62 -0.33 -11.37
CA ALA A 19 3.82 -1.16 -11.16
C ALA A 19 3.58 -2.32 -10.19
N LEU A 20 3.02 -2.06 -8.98
CA LEU A 20 2.76 -3.10 -7.99
C LEU A 20 1.54 -3.95 -8.37
N GLY A 21 0.52 -3.35 -9.01
CA GLY A 21 -0.67 -4.06 -9.48
C GLY A 21 -0.32 -5.16 -10.48
N ARG A 22 0.58 -4.90 -11.41
CA ARG A 22 1.06 -5.89 -12.41
C ARG A 22 1.82 -7.05 -11.75
N ILE A 23 2.67 -6.75 -10.77
CA ILE A 23 3.39 -7.77 -10.00
C ILE A 23 2.40 -8.67 -9.25
N LEU A 24 1.45 -8.06 -8.54
CA LEU A 24 0.43 -8.79 -7.79
C LEU A 24 -0.49 -9.60 -8.72
N THR A 25 -0.93 -9.02 -9.85
CA THR A 25 -1.76 -9.73 -10.83
C THR A 25 -1.08 -11.02 -11.29
N ARG A 26 0.22 -10.96 -11.65
CA ARG A 26 0.97 -12.14 -12.07
C ARG A 26 1.09 -13.17 -10.95
N ALA A 27 1.62 -12.73 -9.79
CA ALA A 27 1.93 -13.65 -8.71
C ALA A 27 0.69 -14.30 -8.08
N LEU A 28 -0.40 -13.55 -7.91
CA LEU A 28 -1.67 -14.08 -7.39
C LEU A 28 -2.37 -14.96 -8.42
N GLY A 29 -2.28 -14.64 -9.71
CA GLY A 29 -2.77 -15.50 -10.79
C GLY A 29 -2.02 -16.84 -10.85
N GLU A 30 -0.69 -16.82 -10.78
CA GLU A 30 0.14 -18.03 -10.68
C GLU A 30 -0.19 -18.88 -9.43
N ALA A 31 -0.62 -18.24 -8.36
CA ALA A 31 -1.11 -18.92 -7.15
C ALA A 31 -2.57 -19.44 -7.28
N GLY A 32 -3.20 -19.29 -8.45
CA GLY A 32 -4.54 -19.80 -8.74
C GLY A 32 -5.70 -18.93 -8.22
N TRP A 33 -5.47 -17.66 -7.90
CA TRP A 33 -6.52 -16.77 -7.40
C TRP A 33 -7.47 -16.33 -8.53
N THR A 34 -8.76 -16.25 -8.24
CA THR A 34 -9.74 -15.63 -9.13
C THR A 34 -9.68 -14.11 -8.93
N LEU A 35 -9.19 -13.39 -9.95
CA LEU A 35 -8.93 -11.97 -9.89
C LEU A 35 -9.90 -11.16 -10.76
N ARG A 36 -10.47 -10.13 -10.18
CA ARG A 36 -11.15 -9.06 -10.90
C ARG A 36 -10.25 -7.82 -10.84
N LEU A 37 -9.79 -7.38 -11.98
CA LEU A 37 -8.78 -6.35 -12.12
C LEU A 37 -9.40 -5.07 -12.65
N THR A 38 -9.02 -3.92 -12.12
CA THR A 38 -9.46 -2.63 -12.67
C THR A 38 -8.37 -1.56 -12.58
N ASP A 39 -8.37 -0.72 -13.58
CA ASP A 39 -7.57 0.49 -13.67
C ASP A 39 -8.22 1.44 -14.67
N ARG A 40 -7.86 2.73 -14.64
CA ARG A 40 -8.25 3.71 -15.65
C ARG A 40 -7.43 3.60 -16.94
N VAL A 41 -6.35 2.83 -16.93
CA VAL A 41 -5.48 2.53 -18.06
C VAL A 41 -5.59 1.05 -18.37
N ALA A 42 -5.59 0.68 -19.66
CA ALA A 42 -5.63 -0.70 -20.09
C ALA A 42 -4.49 -1.53 -19.47
N PHE A 43 -4.80 -2.78 -19.12
CA PHE A 43 -3.79 -3.68 -18.58
C PHE A 43 -2.79 -4.06 -19.67
N PRO A 44 -1.48 -3.87 -19.46
CA PRO A 44 -0.50 -3.97 -20.54
C PRO A 44 0.02 -5.39 -20.81
N ASP A 45 -0.20 -6.31 -19.86
CA ASP A 45 0.37 -7.67 -19.94
C ASP A 45 -0.72 -8.70 -20.30
N PRO A 46 -0.35 -9.94 -20.72
CA PRO A 46 -1.29 -11.05 -20.79
C PRO A 46 -1.93 -11.31 -19.42
N LEU A 47 -3.25 -11.54 -19.42
CA LEU A 47 -3.98 -11.87 -18.20
C LEU A 47 -3.70 -13.34 -17.80
N PRO A 48 -3.42 -13.60 -16.52
CA PRO A 48 -3.35 -14.98 -16.03
C PRO A 48 -4.72 -15.65 -16.07
N GLU A 49 -4.73 -16.99 -16.03
CA GLU A 49 -5.96 -17.75 -15.91
C GLU A 49 -6.75 -17.34 -14.68
N GLY A 50 -8.08 -17.27 -14.80
CA GLY A 50 -8.97 -16.81 -13.70
C GLY A 50 -9.00 -15.30 -13.48
N ALA A 51 -8.22 -14.50 -14.22
CA ALA A 51 -8.24 -13.04 -14.15
C ALA A 51 -9.12 -12.42 -15.25
N ARG A 52 -9.84 -11.36 -14.88
CA ARG A 52 -10.63 -10.52 -15.81
C ARG A 52 -10.32 -9.06 -15.55
N PHE A 53 -10.02 -8.31 -16.60
CA PHE A 53 -9.75 -6.87 -16.52
C PHE A 53 -10.94 -6.06 -17.00
N HIS A 54 -11.23 -4.98 -16.28
CA HIS A 54 -12.27 -4.00 -16.59
C HIS A 54 -11.69 -2.59 -16.50
N LEU A 55 -11.83 -1.82 -17.56
CA LEU A 55 -11.41 -0.41 -17.56
C LEU A 55 -12.43 0.40 -16.75
N ALA A 56 -11.99 1.01 -15.66
CA ALA A 56 -12.82 1.90 -14.85
C ALA A 56 -11.96 2.89 -14.07
N ASP A 57 -12.48 4.10 -13.86
CA ASP A 57 -11.89 5.07 -12.97
C ASP A 57 -12.39 4.84 -11.54
N LEU A 58 -11.53 5.04 -10.55
CA LEU A 58 -11.89 4.95 -9.13
C LEU A 58 -12.98 5.96 -8.74
N GLU A 59 -13.05 7.09 -9.46
CA GLU A 59 -14.08 8.10 -9.24
C GLU A 59 -15.46 7.72 -9.80
N ASP A 60 -15.55 6.68 -10.65
CA ASP A 60 -16.82 6.08 -11.04
C ASP A 60 -17.34 5.10 -9.98
N GLY A 61 -17.94 5.63 -8.92
CA GLY A 61 -18.47 4.83 -7.82
C GLY A 61 -19.40 3.70 -8.27
N PRO A 62 -20.39 3.93 -9.13
CA PRO A 62 -21.22 2.86 -9.69
C PRO A 62 -20.44 1.73 -10.37
N ALA A 63 -19.37 2.05 -11.10
CA ALA A 63 -18.51 1.01 -11.71
C ALA A 63 -17.75 0.22 -10.64
N ILE A 64 -17.16 0.88 -9.65
CA ILE A 64 -16.44 0.21 -8.57
C ILE A 64 -17.34 -0.71 -7.76
N LEU A 65 -18.57 -0.27 -7.47
CA LEU A 65 -19.57 -1.10 -6.79
C LEU A 65 -19.90 -2.37 -7.57
N ARG A 66 -20.18 -2.27 -8.88
CA ARG A 66 -20.43 -3.43 -9.74
C ARG A 66 -19.21 -4.37 -9.81
N LEU A 67 -18.01 -3.80 -9.86
CA LEU A 67 -16.79 -4.60 -9.91
C LEU A 67 -16.50 -5.35 -8.61
N ALA A 68 -17.01 -4.90 -7.49
CA ALA A 68 -16.85 -5.56 -6.19
C ALA A 68 -17.89 -6.65 -5.92
N GLU A 69 -18.99 -6.73 -6.70
CA GLU A 69 -20.07 -7.70 -6.47
C GLU A 69 -19.55 -9.13 -6.33
N GLY A 70 -19.85 -9.78 -5.21
CA GLY A 70 -19.43 -11.14 -4.88
C GLY A 70 -17.95 -11.30 -4.49
N CYS A 71 -17.14 -10.24 -4.46
CA CYS A 71 -15.77 -10.30 -4.00
C CYS A 71 -15.70 -10.44 -2.48
N GLY A 72 -14.72 -11.22 -2.00
CA GLY A 72 -14.46 -11.39 -0.56
C GLY A 72 -13.38 -10.45 -0.03
N THR A 73 -12.56 -9.87 -0.92
CA THR A 73 -11.49 -8.95 -0.58
C THR A 73 -11.32 -7.92 -1.69
N ILE A 74 -11.00 -6.69 -1.29
CA ILE A 74 -10.58 -5.61 -2.18
C ILE A 74 -9.12 -5.29 -1.86
N LEU A 75 -8.22 -5.53 -2.82
CA LEU A 75 -6.84 -5.08 -2.80
C LEU A 75 -6.80 -3.69 -3.43
N HIS A 76 -6.75 -2.66 -2.59
CA HIS A 76 -6.80 -1.28 -3.08
C HIS A 76 -5.39 -0.72 -3.26
N PHE A 77 -4.85 -0.88 -4.46
CA PHE A 77 -3.56 -0.37 -4.92
C PHE A 77 -3.70 0.78 -5.92
N GLY A 78 -4.93 1.16 -6.26
CA GLY A 78 -5.22 2.27 -7.16
C GLY A 78 -5.04 3.63 -6.51
N GLY A 79 -4.83 4.64 -7.35
CA GLY A 79 -4.63 6.02 -6.97
C GLY A 79 -3.29 6.57 -7.44
N ILE A 80 -3.04 7.84 -7.14
CA ILE A 80 -1.74 8.47 -7.33
C ILE A 80 -0.77 7.94 -6.29
N SER A 81 0.40 7.48 -6.70
CA SER A 81 1.37 6.75 -5.86
C SER A 81 2.63 7.56 -5.51
N VAL A 82 2.69 8.80 -5.92
CA VAL A 82 3.79 9.73 -5.66
C VAL A 82 3.24 11.10 -5.29
N GLU A 83 4.11 11.98 -4.80
CA GLU A 83 3.71 13.34 -4.44
C GLU A 83 3.33 14.14 -5.70
N HIS A 84 2.18 14.80 -5.64
CA HIS A 84 1.60 15.64 -6.68
C HIS A 84 0.80 16.80 -6.07
N PRO A 85 0.44 17.85 -6.86
CA PRO A 85 -0.48 18.89 -6.43
C PRO A 85 -1.79 18.30 -5.89
N PHE A 86 -2.38 18.98 -4.90
CA PHE A 86 -3.58 18.54 -4.20
C PHE A 86 -4.72 18.10 -5.13
N GLU A 87 -5.01 18.88 -6.17
CA GLU A 87 -6.09 18.59 -7.13
C GLU A 87 -5.87 17.29 -7.93
N THR A 88 -4.61 16.89 -8.12
CA THR A 88 -4.29 15.60 -8.75
C THR A 88 -4.54 14.42 -7.82
N VAL A 89 -4.30 14.62 -6.53
CA VAL A 89 -4.37 13.55 -5.52
C VAL A 89 -5.80 13.33 -5.03
N ILE A 90 -6.59 14.40 -4.87
CA ILE A 90 -7.89 14.35 -4.17
C ILE A 90 -8.91 13.44 -4.87
N GLY A 91 -8.99 13.44 -6.18
CA GLY A 91 -9.93 12.62 -6.94
C GLY A 91 -9.72 11.12 -6.67
N PRO A 92 -8.65 10.54 -7.18
CA PRO A 92 -8.42 9.10 -7.07
C PRO A 92 -8.17 8.63 -5.63
N ASN A 93 -7.43 9.40 -4.80
CA ASN A 93 -6.99 8.92 -3.49
C ASN A 93 -8.02 9.16 -2.37
N ILE A 94 -8.90 10.14 -2.51
CA ILE A 94 -9.91 10.47 -1.49
C ILE A 94 -11.29 9.96 -1.94
N ARG A 95 -11.81 10.45 -3.09
CA ARG A 95 -13.13 10.04 -3.59
C ARG A 95 -13.11 8.58 -4.06
N GLY A 96 -12.07 8.20 -4.80
CA GLY A 96 -11.91 6.83 -5.28
C GLY A 96 -11.80 5.81 -4.14
N LEU A 97 -11.08 6.15 -3.09
CA LEU A 97 -10.98 5.31 -1.89
C LEU A 97 -12.33 5.18 -1.17
N TYR A 98 -13.10 6.28 -1.07
CA TYR A 98 -14.45 6.23 -0.52
C TYR A 98 -15.33 5.22 -1.28
N HIS A 99 -15.29 5.20 -2.61
CA HIS A 99 -16.03 4.22 -3.41
C HIS A 99 -15.58 2.79 -3.15
N ALA A 100 -14.27 2.56 -2.96
CA ALA A 100 -13.75 1.24 -2.61
C ALA A 100 -14.23 0.77 -1.22
N TYR A 101 -14.28 1.66 -0.22
CA TYR A 101 -14.84 1.33 1.10
C TYR A 101 -16.35 1.10 1.06
N GLU A 102 -17.11 1.88 0.28
CA GLU A 102 -18.56 1.63 0.08
C GLU A 102 -18.80 0.26 -0.59
N ALA A 103 -17.93 -0.12 -1.53
CA ALA A 103 -17.97 -1.43 -2.14
C ALA A 103 -17.67 -2.54 -1.13
N ALA A 104 -16.60 -2.38 -0.34
CA ALA A 104 -16.25 -3.33 0.72
C ALA A 104 -17.39 -3.51 1.74
N ARG A 105 -18.01 -2.40 2.16
CA ARG A 105 -19.15 -2.42 3.07
C ARG A 105 -20.35 -3.20 2.52
N ARG A 106 -20.69 -2.99 1.24
CA ARG A 106 -21.86 -3.65 0.61
C ARG A 106 -21.66 -5.15 0.46
N GLU A 107 -20.45 -5.57 0.14
CA GLU A 107 -20.13 -6.98 -0.10
C GLU A 107 -19.70 -7.73 1.18
N GLY A 108 -19.51 -7.03 2.31
CA GLY A 108 -18.88 -7.59 3.50
C GLY A 108 -17.45 -8.03 3.21
N ALA A 109 -16.77 -7.34 2.29
CA ALA A 109 -15.43 -7.69 1.86
C ALA A 109 -14.37 -7.06 2.77
N ARG A 110 -13.23 -7.76 2.97
CA ARG A 110 -12.04 -7.22 3.62
C ARG A 110 -11.35 -6.21 2.71
N MET A 111 -10.83 -5.14 3.30
CA MET A 111 -9.97 -4.19 2.63
C MET A 111 -8.50 -4.48 2.92
N VAL A 112 -7.68 -4.66 1.88
CA VAL A 112 -6.21 -4.63 1.98
C VAL A 112 -5.75 -3.36 1.28
N PHE A 113 -5.39 -2.36 2.07
CA PHE A 113 -5.09 -1.02 1.58
C PHE A 113 -3.59 -0.81 1.46
N ALA A 114 -3.14 -0.47 0.25
CA ALA A 114 -1.78 0.00 0.01
C ALA A 114 -1.60 1.39 0.64
N SER A 115 -1.34 1.40 1.95
CA SER A 115 -0.88 2.57 2.67
C SER A 115 0.60 2.82 2.35
N SER A 116 1.25 3.73 3.03
CA SER A 116 2.61 4.14 2.72
C SER A 116 3.37 4.59 3.96
N ASN A 117 4.68 4.43 3.95
CA ASN A 117 5.55 5.08 4.93
C ASN A 117 5.48 6.62 4.88
N HIS A 118 4.89 7.20 3.83
CA HIS A 118 4.65 8.65 3.74
C HIS A 118 3.54 9.14 4.67
N THR A 119 2.76 8.25 5.29
CA THR A 119 1.84 8.60 6.39
C THR A 119 2.56 9.09 7.64
N ILE A 120 3.85 8.74 7.78
CA ILE A 120 4.69 9.07 8.95
C ILE A 120 6.00 9.76 8.53
N GLY A 121 6.06 10.27 7.30
CA GLY A 121 7.29 10.72 6.66
C GLY A 121 8.05 11.83 7.38
N PHE A 122 7.38 12.73 8.13
CA PHE A 122 8.01 13.78 8.93
C PHE A 122 8.43 13.36 10.35
N HIS A 123 8.42 12.07 10.68
CA HIS A 123 9.18 11.59 11.82
C HIS A 123 10.67 11.52 11.49
N GLU A 124 11.51 11.80 12.49
CA GLU A 124 12.97 11.74 12.30
C GLU A 124 13.44 10.29 12.21
N ARG A 125 14.54 10.03 11.46
CA ARG A 125 15.15 8.70 11.37
C ARG A 125 15.74 8.20 12.70
N SER A 126 15.91 9.09 13.67
CA SER A 126 16.33 8.77 15.04
C SER A 126 15.17 8.22 15.90
N GLU A 127 13.91 8.42 15.48
CA GLU A 127 12.74 7.92 16.19
C GLU A 127 12.46 6.46 15.80
N VAL A 128 12.18 5.61 16.81
CA VAL A 128 11.65 4.26 16.59
C VAL A 128 10.13 4.33 16.69
N LEU A 129 9.45 4.01 15.58
CA LEU A 129 8.00 4.09 15.49
C LEU A 129 7.38 2.70 15.62
N HIS A 130 6.25 2.64 16.31
CA HIS A 130 5.37 1.48 16.36
C HIS A 130 4.12 1.74 15.51
N ASP A 131 3.33 0.72 15.27
CA ASP A 131 2.11 0.77 14.45
C ASP A 131 1.09 1.82 14.92
N ASP A 132 1.06 2.12 16.22
CA ASP A 132 0.20 3.09 16.89
C ASP A 132 0.77 4.51 16.96
N CYS A 133 1.87 4.79 16.28
CA CYS A 133 2.48 6.12 16.26
C CYS A 133 1.56 7.18 15.62
N ALA A 134 1.75 8.43 16.03
CA ALA A 134 1.04 9.56 15.43
C ALA A 134 1.35 9.69 13.93
N LEU A 135 0.32 9.95 13.12
CA LEU A 135 0.50 10.25 11.71
C LEU A 135 1.17 11.63 11.53
N LYS A 136 2.23 11.69 10.74
CA LYS A 136 2.95 12.91 10.33
C LYS A 136 3.28 12.83 8.84
N PRO A 137 2.27 12.99 7.96
CA PRO A 137 2.47 12.85 6.52
C PRO A 137 3.39 13.95 5.98
N ASP A 138 4.16 13.61 4.95
CA ASP A 138 5.20 14.46 4.36
C ASP A 138 4.79 15.15 3.06
N GLY A 139 3.54 15.01 2.65
CA GLY A 139 2.97 15.64 1.47
C GLY A 139 1.50 15.29 1.29
N TYR A 140 0.90 15.76 0.20
CA TYR A 140 -0.52 15.47 -0.11
C TYR A 140 -0.75 13.99 -0.38
N TYR A 141 0.23 13.30 -1.01
CA TYR A 141 0.17 11.85 -1.16
C TYR A 141 0.15 11.15 0.20
N GLY A 142 1.11 11.46 1.08
CA GLY A 142 1.17 10.91 2.44
C GLY A 142 -0.10 11.20 3.24
N LEU A 143 -0.63 12.44 3.14
CA LEU A 143 -1.89 12.83 3.76
C LEU A 143 -3.08 11.99 3.24
N SER A 144 -3.13 11.73 1.94
CA SER A 144 -4.19 10.89 1.35
C SER A 144 -4.13 9.45 1.85
N LYS A 145 -2.93 8.92 2.10
CA LYS A 145 -2.76 7.58 2.68
C LYS A 145 -3.14 7.55 4.16
N ALA A 146 -2.81 8.60 4.92
CA ALA A 146 -3.25 8.78 6.31
C ALA A 146 -4.80 8.87 6.40
N TYR A 147 -5.44 9.62 5.49
CA TYR A 147 -6.90 9.63 5.35
C TYR A 147 -7.45 8.21 5.13
N GLY A 148 -6.77 7.38 4.32
CA GLY A 148 -7.19 6.01 4.06
C GLY A 148 -7.17 5.12 5.29
N GLU A 149 -6.17 5.24 6.16
CA GLU A 149 -6.12 4.52 7.44
C GLU A 149 -7.26 4.97 8.38
N LEU A 150 -7.50 6.28 8.48
CA LEU A 150 -8.61 6.83 9.28
C LEU A 150 -9.98 6.42 8.72
N MET A 151 -10.14 6.39 7.39
CA MET A 151 -11.35 5.90 6.73
C MET A 151 -11.59 4.43 7.08
N GLY A 152 -10.55 3.60 7.07
CA GLY A 152 -10.66 2.19 7.43
C GLY A 152 -11.10 2.00 8.89
N GLY A 153 -10.58 2.78 9.82
CA GLY A 153 -11.05 2.80 11.21
C GLY A 153 -12.54 3.16 11.31
N LEU A 154 -12.97 4.22 10.62
CA LEU A 154 -14.38 4.63 10.57
C LEU A 154 -15.28 3.51 10.02
N TYR A 155 -14.87 2.85 8.92
CA TYR A 155 -15.66 1.78 8.30
C TYR A 155 -15.68 0.51 9.15
N ARG A 156 -14.61 0.26 9.91
CA ARG A 156 -14.58 -0.82 10.90
C ARG A 156 -15.60 -0.56 12.02
N ASP A 157 -15.56 0.62 12.62
CA ASP A 157 -16.41 0.96 13.77
C ASP A 157 -17.88 1.04 13.41
N LYS A 158 -18.21 1.60 12.24
CA LYS A 158 -19.60 1.78 11.81
C LYS A 158 -20.19 0.58 11.07
N HIS A 159 -19.36 -0.18 10.38
CA HIS A 159 -19.84 -1.15 9.39
C HIS A 159 -19.19 -2.53 9.51
N GLY A 160 -18.22 -2.70 10.39
CA GLY A 160 -17.54 -3.98 10.59
C GLY A 160 -16.59 -4.39 9.45
N VAL A 161 -16.18 -3.45 8.57
CA VAL A 161 -15.25 -3.73 7.48
C VAL A 161 -13.84 -3.93 8.05
N GLU A 162 -13.31 -5.14 7.96
CA GLU A 162 -11.93 -5.41 8.33
C GLU A 162 -10.95 -4.74 7.35
N SER A 163 -9.86 -4.14 7.86
CA SER A 163 -8.88 -3.43 7.03
C SER A 163 -7.43 -3.72 7.45
N ALA A 164 -6.60 -4.17 6.50
CA ALA A 164 -5.15 -4.25 6.67
C ALA A 164 -4.49 -3.05 5.98
N PHE A 165 -3.76 -2.23 6.74
CA PHE A 165 -3.03 -1.06 6.26
C PHE A 165 -1.57 -1.42 6.06
N LEU A 166 -1.16 -1.54 4.80
CA LEU A 166 0.21 -1.86 4.45
C LEU A 166 0.99 -0.56 4.27
N ARG A 167 1.71 -0.10 5.31
CA ARG A 167 2.61 1.06 5.21
C ARG A 167 3.84 0.68 4.41
N ILE A 168 3.66 0.61 3.08
CA ILE A 168 4.69 0.17 2.14
C ILE A 168 5.86 1.16 2.17
N GLY A 169 7.07 0.62 2.32
CA GLY A 169 8.32 1.36 2.18
C GLY A 169 8.70 1.55 0.71
N SER A 170 9.97 1.35 0.39
CA SER A 170 10.49 1.49 -0.97
C SER A 170 10.35 0.16 -1.72
N CYS A 171 9.25 -0.01 -2.46
CA CYS A 171 8.97 -1.26 -3.18
C CYS A 171 9.43 -1.17 -4.64
N PHE A 172 10.65 -1.65 -4.91
CA PHE A 172 11.33 -1.63 -6.20
C PHE A 172 12.01 -2.99 -6.45
N PRO A 173 12.43 -3.29 -7.71
CA PRO A 173 13.19 -4.52 -8.01
C PRO A 173 14.44 -4.64 -7.13
N GLU A 174 15.16 -3.53 -6.96
CA GLU A 174 16.37 -3.43 -6.15
C GLU A 174 16.40 -2.07 -5.44
N PRO A 175 17.05 -1.95 -4.27
CA PRO A 175 17.27 -0.66 -3.64
C PRO A 175 18.25 0.19 -4.45
N THR A 176 18.07 1.51 -4.47
CA THR A 176 18.86 2.42 -5.32
C THR A 176 19.66 3.45 -4.52
N ASP A 177 19.37 3.63 -3.24
CA ASP A 177 20.04 4.57 -2.34
C ASP A 177 20.22 3.99 -0.92
N ALA A 178 21.00 4.69 -0.09
CA ALA A 178 21.29 4.26 1.28
C ALA A 178 20.05 4.19 2.19
N ARG A 179 19.02 5.02 1.96
CA ARG A 179 17.77 4.98 2.71
C ARG A 179 17.01 3.68 2.43
N MET A 180 17.04 3.23 1.19
CA MET A 180 16.36 1.98 0.81
C MET A 180 16.99 0.75 1.45
N LEU A 181 18.25 0.81 1.92
CA LEU A 181 18.80 -0.28 2.73
C LEU A 181 18.00 -0.53 4.03
N ALA A 182 17.25 0.47 4.50
CA ALA A 182 16.31 0.29 5.59
C ALA A 182 14.90 -0.04 5.09
N THR A 183 14.37 0.74 4.13
CA THR A 183 12.94 0.74 3.78
C THR A 183 12.55 -0.14 2.60
N TRP A 184 13.51 -0.83 1.96
CA TRP A 184 13.21 -1.66 0.79
C TRP A 184 12.27 -2.81 1.12
N LEU A 185 11.31 -3.00 0.23
CA LEU A 185 10.39 -4.15 0.21
C LEU A 185 10.53 -4.84 -1.15
N SER A 186 10.95 -6.08 -1.17
CA SER A 186 11.02 -6.87 -2.41
C SER A 186 9.61 -7.13 -2.95
N TYR A 187 9.50 -7.37 -4.25
CA TYR A 187 8.23 -7.79 -4.88
C TYR A 187 7.73 -9.12 -4.34
N ALA A 188 8.64 -10.04 -3.98
CA ALA A 188 8.26 -11.32 -3.41
C ALA A 188 7.72 -11.16 -1.98
N ASP A 189 8.35 -10.32 -1.15
CA ASP A 189 7.83 -10.01 0.19
C ASP A 189 6.52 -9.23 0.15
N LEU A 190 6.34 -8.29 -0.81
CA LEU A 190 5.06 -7.64 -1.04
C LEU A 190 3.96 -8.66 -1.34
N THR A 191 4.24 -9.61 -2.24
CA THR A 191 3.28 -10.66 -2.60
C THR A 191 2.91 -11.50 -1.39
N ARG A 192 3.89 -11.97 -0.62
CA ARG A 192 3.66 -12.72 0.63
C ARG A 192 2.83 -11.92 1.64
N LEU A 193 3.12 -10.62 1.79
CA LEU A 193 2.39 -9.71 2.67
C LEU A 193 0.91 -9.60 2.26
N VAL A 194 0.64 -9.35 0.98
CA VAL A 194 -0.73 -9.24 0.46
C VAL A 194 -1.49 -10.56 0.62
N MET A 195 -0.85 -11.69 0.33
CA MET A 195 -1.46 -13.01 0.53
C MET A 195 -1.81 -13.25 2.00
N ARG A 196 -0.90 -12.94 2.93
CA ARG A 196 -1.15 -13.10 4.37
C ARG A 196 -2.25 -12.17 4.87
N ALA A 197 -2.25 -10.90 4.48
CA ALA A 197 -3.30 -9.95 4.84
C ALA A 197 -4.69 -10.37 4.31
N THR A 198 -4.74 -10.99 3.11
CA THR A 198 -5.97 -11.49 2.51
C THR A 198 -6.48 -12.76 3.19
N LEU A 199 -5.60 -13.72 3.48
CA LEU A 199 -5.96 -15.06 3.94
C LEU A 199 -5.99 -15.20 5.47
N ALA A 200 -5.54 -14.18 6.23
CA ALA A 200 -5.59 -14.22 7.68
C ALA A 200 -7.03 -14.47 8.16
N PRO A 201 -7.25 -15.40 9.11
CA PRO A 201 -8.60 -15.68 9.63
C PRO A 201 -9.25 -14.46 10.27
N SER A 202 -8.46 -13.56 10.84
CA SER A 202 -8.88 -12.32 11.49
C SER A 202 -7.75 -11.29 11.39
N LEU A 203 -8.11 -10.01 11.43
CA LEU A 203 -7.15 -8.90 11.55
C LEU A 203 -7.02 -8.41 13.01
N GLY A 204 -7.24 -9.30 13.97
CA GLY A 204 -7.17 -9.00 15.40
C GLY A 204 -8.51 -8.51 15.97
N PRO A 205 -8.55 -8.22 17.29
CA PRO A 205 -9.78 -7.86 18.00
C PRO A 205 -10.40 -6.55 17.47
N ASP A 206 -9.56 -5.62 17.04
CA ASP A 206 -10.00 -4.32 16.51
C ASP A 206 -10.41 -4.40 15.04
N GLY A 207 -10.22 -5.54 14.35
CA GLY A 207 -10.53 -5.75 12.94
C GLY A 207 -9.75 -4.83 11.99
N THR A 208 -8.74 -4.15 12.50
CA THR A 208 -7.79 -3.36 11.72
C THR A 208 -6.36 -3.69 12.14
N VAL A 209 -5.45 -3.68 11.17
CA VAL A 209 -4.04 -3.95 11.42
C VAL A 209 -3.16 -3.05 10.58
N VAL A 210 -2.12 -2.49 11.19
CA VAL A 210 -1.07 -1.71 10.50
C VAL A 210 0.19 -2.56 10.41
N ILE A 211 0.81 -2.63 9.23
CA ILE A 211 2.00 -3.45 8.98
C ILE A 211 3.05 -2.62 8.25
N TRP A 212 4.26 -2.63 8.77
CA TRP A 212 5.41 -2.03 8.09
C TRP A 212 5.82 -2.89 6.90
N GLY A 213 5.59 -2.37 5.70
CA GLY A 213 5.95 -3.03 4.45
C GLY A 213 7.43 -2.83 4.11
N ALA A 214 8.31 -3.54 4.79
CA ALA A 214 9.72 -3.63 4.47
C ALA A 214 10.19 -5.08 4.55
N SER A 215 11.18 -5.45 3.73
CA SER A 215 11.88 -6.74 3.80
C SER A 215 12.71 -6.84 5.10
N ASN A 216 13.32 -7.97 5.36
CA ASN A 216 14.10 -8.22 6.57
C ASN A 216 15.47 -7.52 6.52
N ASN A 217 15.44 -6.20 6.39
CA ASN A 217 16.61 -5.36 6.21
C ASN A 217 17.30 -5.11 7.54
N SER A 218 18.57 -5.48 7.69
CA SER A 218 19.33 -5.27 8.95
C SER A 218 19.51 -3.79 9.32
N ARG A 219 19.41 -2.90 8.34
CA ARG A 219 19.48 -1.46 8.53
C ARG A 219 18.15 -0.79 8.91
N MET A 220 17.07 -1.54 8.99
CA MET A 220 15.80 -1.03 9.48
C MET A 220 15.83 -0.92 11.01
N THR A 221 16.09 0.28 11.50
CA THR A 221 16.09 0.61 12.93
C THR A 221 14.96 1.57 13.32
N TRP A 222 14.15 2.00 12.35
CA TRP A 222 13.13 3.04 12.55
C TRP A 222 11.76 2.49 12.86
N TRP A 223 11.44 1.27 12.38
CA TRP A 223 10.12 0.66 12.51
C TRP A 223 10.21 -0.54 13.46
N GLY A 224 9.50 -0.41 14.57
CA GLY A 224 9.45 -1.42 15.61
C GLY A 224 8.24 -2.33 15.47
N ARG A 225 7.50 -2.52 16.58
CA ARG A 225 6.33 -3.40 16.64
C ARG A 225 5.27 -2.98 15.62
N ASP A 226 4.64 -3.98 15.00
CA ASP A 226 3.47 -3.83 14.12
C ASP A 226 2.57 -5.09 14.20
N GLY A 227 1.54 -5.11 13.36
CA GLY A 227 0.56 -6.19 13.33
C GLY A 227 0.96 -7.43 12.52
N ARG A 228 2.23 -7.60 12.14
CA ARG A 228 2.67 -8.74 11.30
C ARG A 228 2.37 -10.11 11.88
N ASP A 229 2.46 -10.25 13.20
CA ASP A 229 2.18 -11.51 13.90
C ASP A 229 0.69 -11.89 13.82
N THR A 230 -0.21 -10.88 13.79
CA THR A 230 -1.65 -11.08 13.66
C THR A 230 -2.01 -11.79 12.36
N ILE A 231 -1.30 -11.47 11.27
CA ILE A 231 -1.55 -12.09 9.96
C ILE A 231 -0.57 -13.22 9.64
N GLY A 232 0.37 -13.51 10.54
CA GLY A 232 1.39 -14.54 10.36
C GLY A 232 2.34 -14.23 9.18
N TRP A 233 2.71 -12.95 8.99
CA TRP A 233 3.64 -12.53 7.97
C TRP A 233 5.05 -12.34 8.53
N ALA A 234 6.04 -12.90 7.82
CA ALA A 234 7.46 -12.66 8.08
C ALA A 234 8.17 -12.40 6.74
N PRO A 235 8.85 -11.25 6.58
CA PRO A 235 9.62 -10.97 5.39
C PRO A 235 10.82 -11.92 5.27
N GLN A 236 11.20 -12.28 4.06
CA GLN A 236 12.25 -13.28 3.77
C GLN A 236 13.45 -12.68 3.07
N ASP A 237 13.24 -11.62 2.27
CA ASP A 237 14.29 -10.97 1.51
C ASP A 237 14.98 -9.86 2.33
N SER A 238 16.17 -9.42 1.91
CA SER A 238 16.91 -8.35 2.56
C SER A 238 17.65 -7.48 1.56
N ALA A 239 17.73 -6.17 1.85
CA ALA A 239 18.57 -5.23 1.12
C ALA A 239 20.06 -5.35 1.44
N ASP A 240 20.46 -6.21 2.38
CA ASP A 240 21.83 -6.27 2.89
C ASP A 240 22.86 -6.65 1.81
N ALA A 241 22.45 -7.44 0.81
CA ALA A 241 23.30 -7.76 -0.34
C ALA A 241 23.76 -6.51 -1.13
N TYR A 242 23.02 -5.41 -1.04
CA TYR A 242 23.30 -4.17 -1.76
C TYR A 242 24.05 -3.14 -0.90
N ALA A 243 24.31 -3.44 0.38
CA ALA A 243 24.84 -2.48 1.35
C ALA A 243 26.16 -1.84 0.89
N GLN A 244 27.11 -2.65 0.39
CA GLN A 244 28.41 -2.15 -0.08
C GLN A 244 28.26 -1.24 -1.33
N ALA A 245 27.38 -1.60 -2.27
CA ALA A 245 27.18 -0.84 -3.49
C ALA A 245 26.45 0.50 -3.27
N LEU A 246 25.70 0.62 -2.18
CA LEU A 246 24.90 1.79 -1.84
C LEU A 246 25.49 2.61 -0.68
N GLU A 247 26.66 2.23 -0.16
CA GLU A 247 27.34 3.00 0.89
C GLU A 247 27.59 4.44 0.41
N GLY A 248 27.17 5.42 1.22
CA GLY A 248 27.32 6.83 0.91
C GLY A 248 26.41 7.36 -0.21
N LYS A 249 25.57 6.56 -0.86
CA LYS A 249 24.58 7.03 -1.84
C LYS A 249 23.41 7.70 -1.12
N THR A 250 23.59 8.95 -0.74
CA THR A 250 22.61 9.82 -0.09
C THR A 250 22.15 10.92 -1.03
N SER A 251 21.04 11.60 -0.68
CA SER A 251 20.51 12.73 -1.47
C SER A 251 21.41 13.99 -1.36
N GLY A 252 22.24 14.08 -0.31
CA GLY A 252 22.97 15.30 0.05
C GLY A 252 22.10 16.44 0.61
N ASN A 253 20.77 16.28 0.63
CA ASN A 253 19.85 17.26 1.20
C ASN A 253 19.60 16.95 2.69
N PRO A 254 19.95 17.88 3.62
CA PRO A 254 19.81 17.62 5.06
C PRO A 254 18.36 17.32 5.51
N VAL A 255 17.36 17.90 4.87
CA VAL A 255 15.94 17.64 5.17
C VAL A 255 15.58 16.20 4.79
N VAL A 256 15.96 15.80 3.58
CA VAL A 256 15.74 14.44 3.07
C VAL A 256 16.43 13.38 3.93
N GLU A 257 17.65 13.69 4.43
CA GLU A 257 18.40 12.75 5.25
C GLU A 257 17.95 12.71 6.71
N ARG A 258 17.27 13.74 7.19
CA ARG A 258 16.76 13.82 8.57
C ARG A 258 15.53 12.95 8.78
N TYR A 259 14.58 12.97 7.83
CA TYR A 259 13.24 12.41 8.02
C TYR A 259 13.06 11.04 7.34
N GLN A 260 12.12 10.25 7.88
CA GLN A 260 11.84 8.90 7.40
C GLN A 260 11.23 8.87 5.99
N GLY A 261 10.49 9.91 5.58
CA GLY A 261 9.88 10.06 4.26
C GLY A 261 10.89 10.27 3.12
N GLY A 262 12.14 10.65 3.44
CA GLY A 262 13.19 10.81 2.45
C GLY A 262 12.86 11.90 1.41
N GLY A 263 12.97 11.60 0.12
CA GLY A 263 12.84 12.58 -0.97
C GLY A 263 11.56 13.40 -0.94
N PHE A 264 10.44 12.84 -0.48
CA PHE A 264 9.15 13.54 -0.45
C PHE A 264 9.14 14.69 0.57
N THR A 265 9.91 14.60 1.67
CA THR A 265 10.01 15.69 2.64
C THR A 265 10.66 16.97 2.09
N GLY A 266 11.36 16.86 0.96
CA GLY A 266 11.95 17.97 0.24
C GLY A 266 11.09 18.56 -0.88
N LEU A 267 9.92 17.94 -1.17
CA LEU A 267 9.00 18.42 -2.20
C LEU A 267 7.97 19.36 -1.59
N ASP A 268 7.67 20.45 -2.29
CA ASP A 268 6.65 21.41 -1.88
C ASP A 268 5.88 21.89 -3.11
N TYR A 269 4.70 21.32 -3.32
CA TYR A 269 3.82 21.72 -4.41
C TYR A 269 3.00 22.96 -4.11
N SER A 270 2.84 23.34 -2.84
CA SER A 270 2.09 24.53 -2.43
C SER A 270 2.77 25.83 -2.86
N ARG A 271 4.12 25.83 -2.87
CA ARG A 271 4.91 27.02 -3.24
C ARG A 271 5.06 27.23 -4.75
N ARG A 272 4.78 26.20 -5.56
CA ARG A 272 4.91 26.31 -7.03
C ARG A 272 3.79 27.12 -7.64
N ASP A 273 2.62 27.16 -7.01
CA ASP A 273 1.48 27.92 -7.51
C ASP A 273 1.63 29.43 -7.24
N ASP A 274 2.40 29.81 -6.20
CA ASP A 274 2.69 31.21 -5.87
C ASP A 274 3.77 31.85 -6.75
N SER A 275 4.60 31.05 -7.45
CA SER A 275 5.68 31.53 -8.31
C SER A 275 5.23 31.87 -9.75
N GLY A 276 3.95 31.64 -10.06
CA GLY A 276 3.32 31.92 -11.35
C GLY A 276 2.65 33.30 -11.43
N ARG A 277 2.99 34.26 -10.58
CA ARG A 277 2.53 35.66 -10.66
C ARG A 277 3.64 36.55 -11.17
#